data_ebbc43d74a6b5f807a877f09ac529796
#
_entry.id   ebbc43d74a6b5f807a877f09ac529796
#
_cell.length_a   1.000
_cell.length_b   1.000
_cell.length_c   1.000
_cell.angle_alpha   90.00
_cell.angle_beta   90.00
_cell.angle_gamma   90.00
#
_symmetry.space_group_name_H-M   'P 1'
#
loop_
_entity.id
_entity.type
_entity.pdbx_description
1 polymer ?
#
loop_
_entity_poly.entity_id
_entity_poly.type
_entity_poly.pdbx_seq_one_letter_code
_entity_poly.pdbx_strand_id
1 'polypeptide(L)'
;RDSQVRVMENTVTNAEKYFGQFCSLLAAYTRKTARLRDKADQLVKQLTDFANTENPEMRATMRNFAEDLAKVQDYRQAEVERLETKVVSPLKLYGVHIKQTRAEIKKFKQVQKNEIKQLEKLEKLRQKSPSDRRMIVSFPGETSVQRASVDASRTTHQLEEMIDTFQKQKLKDLQKIFSDFVTIEMVFHAKAVEVYSSAFQILESYDLERDLEVFPA
;
A
#
# COMPACT_ATOMS: atom_id res chain seq x y z
N ARG A 1 27.48 11.92 11.57
CA ARG A 1 26.90 10.60 11.88
C ARG A 1 25.50 10.70 12.52
N ASP A 2 25.31 11.49 13.58
CA ASP A 2 24.00 11.63 14.23
C ASP A 2 22.94 12.28 13.33
N SER A 3 23.34 13.18 12.46
CA SER A 3 22.45 13.83 11.48
C SER A 3 21.96 12.84 10.41
N GLN A 4 22.82 11.93 9.94
CA GLN A 4 22.43 10.88 9.01
C GLN A 4 21.43 9.90 9.63
N VAL A 5 21.69 9.46 10.86
CA VAL A 5 20.76 8.56 11.59
C VAL A 5 19.39 9.21 11.76
N ARG A 6 19.32 10.49 12.08
CA ARG A 6 18.05 11.24 12.16
C ARG A 6 17.31 11.28 10.82
N VAL A 7 18.01 11.50 9.72
CA VAL A 7 17.42 11.50 8.38
C VAL A 7 16.84 10.11 8.07
N MET A 8 17.57 9.04 8.39
CA MET A 8 17.13 7.67 8.23
C MET A 8 15.88 7.35 9.06
N GLU A 9 15.88 7.74 10.33
CA GLU A 9 14.73 7.57 11.22
C GLU A 9 13.51 8.33 10.73
N ASN A 10 13.68 9.56 10.26
CA ASN A 10 12.60 10.36 9.69
C ASN A 10 12.04 9.72 8.41
N THR A 11 12.91 9.21 7.55
CA THR A 11 12.50 8.50 6.33
C THR A 11 11.63 7.29 6.65
N VAL A 12 12.05 6.47 7.61
CA VAL A 12 11.29 5.28 8.03
C VAL A 12 9.99 5.70 8.71
N THR A 13 10.02 6.71 9.56
CA THR A 13 8.82 7.23 10.25
C THR A 13 7.80 7.79 9.26
N ASN A 14 8.25 8.54 8.26
CA ASN A 14 7.38 9.05 7.21
C ASN A 14 6.78 7.92 6.36
N ALA A 15 7.60 6.93 6.01
CA ALA A 15 7.10 5.75 5.30
C ALA A 15 6.03 5.01 6.11
N GLU A 16 6.26 4.77 7.40
CA GLU A 16 5.29 4.15 8.29
C GLU A 16 3.96 4.92 8.31
N LYS A 17 4.04 6.22 8.52
CA LYS A 17 2.88 7.10 8.60
C LYS A 17 2.07 7.09 7.31
N TYR A 18 2.70 7.39 6.19
CA TYR A 18 1.98 7.60 4.94
C TYR A 18 1.57 6.30 4.28
N PHE A 19 2.40 5.26 4.29
CA PHE A 19 1.98 3.94 3.79
C PHE A 19 0.86 3.34 4.64
N GLY A 20 0.89 3.55 5.96
CA GLY A 20 -0.19 3.17 6.84
C GLY A 20 -1.50 3.89 6.50
N GLN A 21 -1.45 5.19 6.22
CA GLN A 21 -2.59 5.99 5.79
C GLN A 21 -3.10 5.55 4.41
N PHE A 22 -2.21 5.36 3.43
CA PHE A 22 -2.59 4.87 2.11
C PHE A 22 -3.25 3.49 2.19
N CYS A 23 -2.67 2.58 2.97
CA CYS A 23 -3.23 1.26 3.19
C CYS A 23 -4.64 1.32 3.78
N SER A 24 -4.84 2.11 4.83
CA SER A 24 -6.13 2.29 5.48
C SER A 24 -7.18 2.87 4.53
N LEU A 25 -6.82 3.93 3.81
CA LEU A 25 -7.73 4.62 2.88
C LEU A 25 -8.08 3.73 1.68
N LEU A 26 -7.10 3.07 1.08
CA LEU A 26 -7.32 2.21 -0.09
C LEU A 26 -8.04 0.90 0.27
N ALA A 27 -7.80 0.36 1.47
CA ALA A 27 -8.60 -0.75 1.97
C ALA A 27 -10.06 -0.34 2.20
N ALA A 28 -10.31 0.85 2.74
CA ALA A 28 -11.67 1.39 2.90
C ALA A 28 -12.34 1.67 1.54
N TYR A 29 -11.60 2.24 0.60
CA TYR A 29 -12.05 2.45 -0.78
C TYR A 29 -12.49 1.13 -1.42
N THR A 30 -11.68 0.09 -1.33
CA THR A 30 -11.97 -1.25 -1.86
C THR A 30 -13.23 -1.84 -1.22
N ARG A 31 -13.39 -1.73 0.10
CA ARG A 31 -14.60 -2.20 0.80
C ARG A 31 -15.86 -1.43 0.39
N LYS A 32 -15.75 -0.12 0.21
CA LYS A 32 -16.88 0.71 -0.26
C LYS A 32 -17.26 0.38 -1.69
N THR A 33 -16.30 0.11 -2.55
CA THR A 33 -16.52 -0.37 -3.92
C THR A 33 -17.25 -1.71 -3.93
N ALA A 34 -16.86 -2.64 -3.07
CA ALA A 34 -17.58 -3.91 -2.89
C ALA A 34 -19.02 -3.72 -2.40
N ARG A 35 -19.24 -2.81 -1.47
CA ARG A 35 -20.61 -2.47 -1.01
C ARG A 35 -21.46 -1.82 -2.09
N LEU A 36 -20.85 -1.00 -2.95
CA LEU A 36 -21.54 -0.42 -4.10
C LEU A 36 -21.97 -1.51 -5.09
N ARG A 37 -21.12 -2.48 -5.37
CA ARG A 37 -21.48 -3.67 -6.14
C ARG A 37 -22.68 -4.40 -5.54
N ASP A 38 -22.65 -4.71 -4.24
CA ASP A 38 -23.73 -5.40 -3.56
C ASP A 38 -25.06 -4.63 -3.64
N LYS A 39 -24.99 -3.31 -3.55
CA LYS A 39 -26.16 -2.46 -3.67
C LYS A 39 -26.70 -2.44 -5.10
N ALA A 40 -25.85 -2.41 -6.09
CA ALA A 40 -26.24 -2.48 -7.49
C ALA A 40 -26.83 -3.86 -7.85
N ASP A 41 -26.31 -4.96 -7.29
CA ASP A 41 -26.90 -6.29 -7.44
C ASP A 41 -28.32 -6.37 -6.88
N GLN A 42 -28.60 -5.68 -5.77
CA GLN A 42 -29.96 -5.55 -5.25
C GLN A 42 -30.88 -4.79 -6.22
N LEU A 43 -30.38 -3.73 -6.87
CA LEU A 43 -31.12 -3.02 -7.90
C LEU A 43 -31.42 -3.92 -9.10
N VAL A 44 -30.45 -4.68 -9.59
CA VAL A 44 -30.61 -5.65 -10.69
C VAL A 44 -31.74 -6.63 -10.38
N LYS A 45 -31.74 -7.18 -9.16
CA LYS A 45 -32.82 -8.08 -8.71
C LYS A 45 -34.18 -7.40 -8.76
N GLN A 46 -34.31 -6.18 -8.21
CA GLN A 46 -35.59 -5.46 -8.21
C GLN A 46 -36.09 -5.12 -9.62
N LEU A 47 -35.18 -4.74 -10.54
CA LEU A 47 -35.51 -4.51 -11.94
C LEU A 47 -36.03 -5.77 -12.64
N THR A 48 -35.43 -6.90 -12.35
CA THR A 48 -35.88 -8.21 -12.87
C THR A 48 -37.27 -8.60 -12.30
N ASP A 49 -37.47 -8.40 -11.01
CA ASP A 49 -38.78 -8.66 -10.38
C ASP A 49 -39.86 -7.75 -10.95
N PHE A 50 -39.56 -6.44 -11.11
CA PHE A 50 -40.47 -5.49 -11.75
C PHE A 50 -40.79 -5.86 -13.19
N ALA A 51 -39.80 -6.25 -13.99
CA ALA A 51 -39.98 -6.66 -15.38
C ALA A 51 -41.03 -7.78 -15.52
N ASN A 52 -41.09 -8.70 -14.55
CA ASN A 52 -42.06 -9.79 -14.58
C ASN A 52 -43.51 -9.33 -14.40
N THR A 53 -43.76 -8.14 -13.91
CA THR A 53 -45.09 -7.55 -13.73
C THR A 53 -45.59 -6.76 -14.95
N GLU A 54 -44.68 -6.46 -15.88
CA GLU A 54 -44.92 -5.55 -17.00
C GLU A 54 -45.32 -6.27 -18.30
N ASN A 55 -45.81 -5.48 -19.24
CA ASN A 55 -46.14 -5.89 -20.61
C ASN A 55 -44.87 -6.36 -21.34
N PRO A 56 -45.03 -7.10 -22.45
CA PRO A 56 -43.92 -7.79 -23.13
C PRO A 56 -42.77 -6.88 -23.55
N GLU A 57 -43.02 -5.68 -24.08
CA GLU A 57 -41.99 -4.75 -24.53
C GLU A 57 -41.21 -4.17 -23.32
N MET A 58 -41.91 -3.68 -22.32
CA MET A 58 -41.30 -3.16 -21.10
C MET A 58 -40.57 -4.30 -20.34
N ARG A 59 -41.16 -5.47 -20.30
CA ARG A 59 -40.53 -6.67 -19.70
C ARG A 59 -39.18 -6.99 -20.35
N ALA A 60 -39.13 -7.05 -21.66
CA ALA A 60 -37.90 -7.32 -22.40
C ALA A 60 -36.87 -6.21 -22.19
N THR A 61 -37.31 -4.96 -22.28
CA THR A 61 -36.44 -3.79 -22.04
C THR A 61 -35.81 -3.81 -20.66
N MET A 62 -36.60 -4.01 -19.60
CA MET A 62 -36.11 -4.03 -18.22
C MET A 62 -35.20 -5.23 -17.92
N ARG A 63 -35.49 -6.40 -18.50
CA ARG A 63 -34.62 -7.58 -18.35
C ARG A 63 -33.25 -7.34 -19.01
N ASN A 64 -33.23 -6.85 -20.25
CA ASN A 64 -31.98 -6.55 -20.96
C ASN A 64 -31.17 -5.46 -20.25
N PHE A 65 -31.85 -4.44 -19.76
CA PHE A 65 -31.23 -3.38 -18.95
C PHE A 65 -30.62 -3.94 -17.65
N ALA A 66 -31.37 -4.79 -16.94
CA ALA A 66 -30.88 -5.43 -15.72
C ALA A 66 -29.68 -6.34 -15.98
N GLU A 67 -29.65 -7.07 -17.09
CA GLU A 67 -28.51 -7.88 -17.51
C GLU A 67 -27.26 -7.04 -17.77
N ASP A 68 -27.38 -5.89 -18.42
CA ASP A 68 -26.26 -4.97 -18.63
C ASP A 68 -25.76 -4.39 -17.30
N LEU A 69 -26.65 -4.00 -16.38
CA LEU A 69 -26.23 -3.58 -15.04
C LEU A 69 -25.52 -4.70 -14.26
N ALA A 70 -25.95 -5.94 -14.42
CA ALA A 70 -25.28 -7.10 -13.82
C ALA A 70 -23.85 -7.28 -14.37
N LYS A 71 -23.65 -7.11 -15.68
CA LYS A 71 -22.31 -7.16 -16.29
C LYS A 71 -21.37 -6.11 -15.71
N VAL A 72 -21.86 -4.89 -15.44
CA VAL A 72 -21.07 -3.85 -14.76
C VAL A 72 -20.61 -4.33 -13.37
N GLN A 73 -21.47 -5.05 -12.64
CA GLN A 73 -21.10 -5.56 -11.33
C GLN A 73 -20.07 -6.71 -11.38
N ASP A 74 -20.06 -7.50 -12.43
CA ASP A 74 -19.00 -8.49 -12.69
C ASP A 74 -17.64 -7.80 -12.90
N TYR A 75 -17.59 -6.73 -13.68
CA TYR A 75 -16.38 -5.93 -13.83
C TYR A 75 -15.96 -5.22 -12.54
N ARG A 76 -16.92 -4.79 -11.73
CA ARG A 76 -16.67 -4.21 -10.39
C ARG A 76 -16.11 -5.25 -9.42
N GLN A 77 -16.56 -6.48 -9.50
CA GLN A 77 -15.98 -7.58 -8.74
C GLN A 77 -14.50 -7.79 -9.09
N ALA A 78 -14.16 -7.80 -10.38
CA ALA A 78 -12.78 -7.88 -10.83
C ALA A 78 -11.93 -6.67 -10.36
N GLU A 79 -12.51 -5.45 -10.38
CA GLU A 79 -11.90 -4.25 -9.82
C GLU A 79 -11.55 -4.43 -8.33
N VAL A 80 -12.50 -4.87 -7.51
CA VAL A 80 -12.30 -5.13 -6.07
C VAL A 80 -11.19 -6.15 -5.82
N GLU A 81 -11.20 -7.26 -6.52
CA GLU A 81 -10.20 -8.31 -6.37
C GLU A 81 -8.80 -7.85 -6.75
N ARG A 82 -8.67 -7.08 -7.83
CA ARG A 82 -7.39 -6.52 -8.28
C ARG A 82 -6.88 -5.43 -7.34
N LEU A 83 -7.75 -4.58 -6.81
CA LEU A 83 -7.39 -3.58 -5.80
C LEU A 83 -6.84 -4.26 -4.54
N GLU A 84 -7.48 -5.31 -4.06
CA GLU A 84 -7.01 -6.04 -2.88
C GLU A 84 -5.64 -6.68 -3.12
N THR A 85 -5.45 -7.37 -4.23
CA THR A 85 -4.22 -8.13 -4.50
C THR A 85 -3.04 -7.28 -4.94
N LYS A 86 -3.26 -6.20 -5.72
CA LYS A 86 -2.19 -5.39 -6.33
C LYS A 86 -1.92 -4.07 -5.64
N VAL A 87 -2.84 -3.59 -4.81
CA VAL A 87 -2.74 -2.28 -4.15
C VAL A 87 -2.73 -2.43 -2.63
N VAL A 88 -3.76 -3.01 -2.04
CA VAL A 88 -3.92 -3.10 -0.58
C VAL A 88 -2.90 -4.07 0.04
N SER A 89 -2.81 -5.28 -0.50
CA SER A 89 -1.91 -6.31 0.03
C SER A 89 -0.43 -5.91 -0.02
N PRO A 90 0.10 -5.32 -1.11
CA PRO A 90 1.46 -4.79 -1.12
C PRO A 90 1.71 -3.70 -0.08
N LEU A 91 0.74 -2.81 0.17
CA LEU A 91 0.86 -1.78 1.21
C LEU A 91 0.90 -2.38 2.62
N LYS A 92 0.14 -3.43 2.89
CA LYS A 92 0.18 -4.16 4.17
C LYS A 92 1.56 -4.75 4.47
N LEU A 93 2.29 -5.20 3.45
CA LEU A 93 3.64 -5.77 3.61
C LEU A 93 4.67 -4.74 4.11
N TYR A 94 4.46 -3.46 3.88
CA TYR A 94 5.38 -2.42 4.35
C TYR A 94 5.54 -2.38 5.86
N GLY A 95 4.55 -2.77 6.63
CA GLY A 95 4.67 -2.90 8.08
C GLY A 95 5.79 -3.83 8.54
N VAL A 96 6.02 -4.92 7.83
CA VAL A 96 7.12 -5.87 8.10
C VAL A 96 8.48 -5.24 7.75
N HIS A 97 8.59 -4.63 6.57
CA HIS A 97 9.83 -3.98 6.13
C HIS A 97 10.23 -2.84 7.07
N ILE A 98 9.27 -2.05 7.52
CA ILE A 98 9.51 -0.94 8.46
C ILE A 98 10.00 -1.47 9.81
N LYS A 99 9.40 -2.54 10.35
CA LYS A 99 9.86 -3.16 11.60
C LYS A 99 11.30 -3.67 11.49
N GLN A 100 11.64 -4.33 10.39
CA GLN A 100 12.99 -4.82 10.13
C GLN A 100 14.00 -3.66 10.06
N THR A 101 13.68 -2.61 9.31
CA THR A 101 14.54 -1.43 9.16
C THR A 101 14.73 -0.71 10.50
N ARG A 102 13.69 -0.56 11.31
CA ARG A 102 13.80 0.02 12.65
C ARG A 102 14.69 -0.81 13.58
N ALA A 103 14.59 -2.14 13.51
CA ALA A 103 15.42 -3.03 14.30
C ALA A 103 16.91 -2.87 13.94
N GLU A 104 17.25 -2.75 12.67
CA GLU A 104 18.63 -2.53 12.21
C GLU A 104 19.17 -1.14 12.64
N ILE A 105 18.35 -0.09 12.55
CA ILE A 105 18.72 1.25 13.06
C ILE A 105 18.98 1.21 14.57
N LYS A 106 18.15 0.51 15.32
CA LYS A 106 18.33 0.34 16.78
C LYS A 106 19.64 -0.39 17.12
N LYS A 107 19.93 -1.45 16.38
CA LYS A 107 21.20 -2.21 16.50
C LYS A 107 22.41 -1.31 16.23
N PHE A 108 22.35 -0.51 15.17
CA PHE A 108 23.39 0.47 14.86
C PHE A 108 23.62 1.46 16.01
N LYS A 109 22.55 2.05 16.54
CA LYS A 109 22.65 2.98 17.69
C LYS A 109 23.30 2.31 18.91
N GLN A 110 23.02 1.04 19.15
CA GLN A 110 23.63 0.31 20.27
C GLN A 110 25.13 0.10 20.05
N VAL A 111 25.56 -0.26 18.84
CA VAL A 111 26.97 -0.41 18.50
C VAL A 111 27.70 0.94 18.64
N GLN A 112 27.14 2.02 18.13
CA GLN A 112 27.68 3.38 18.25
C GLN A 112 27.81 3.80 19.71
N LYS A 113 26.80 3.52 20.54
CA LYS A 113 26.84 3.83 21.97
C LYS A 113 27.94 3.05 22.71
N ASN A 114 28.18 1.80 22.32
CA ASN A 114 29.26 0.99 22.87
C ASN A 114 30.65 1.53 22.48
N GLU A 115 30.81 1.96 21.23
CA GLU A 115 32.05 2.63 20.77
C GLU A 115 32.36 3.88 21.62
N ILE A 116 31.38 4.78 21.78
CA ILE A 116 31.52 5.99 22.59
C ILE A 116 31.93 5.67 24.02
N LYS A 117 31.29 4.68 24.66
CA LYS A 117 31.64 4.25 26.00
C LYS A 117 33.06 3.72 26.12
N GLN A 118 33.55 2.98 25.10
CA GLN A 118 34.92 2.48 25.10
C GLN A 118 35.94 3.63 24.93
N LEU A 119 35.65 4.59 24.03
CA LEU A 119 36.47 5.77 23.86
C LEU A 119 36.56 6.63 25.13
N GLU A 120 35.44 6.88 25.80
CA GLU A 120 35.41 7.61 27.08
C GLU A 120 36.24 6.91 28.18
N LYS A 121 36.16 5.57 28.25
CA LYS A 121 36.99 4.80 29.19
C LYS A 121 38.48 4.95 28.89
N LEU A 122 38.87 4.86 27.63
CA LEU A 122 40.26 5.01 27.22
C LEU A 122 40.77 6.42 27.55
N GLU A 123 39.99 7.45 27.27
CA GLU A 123 40.36 8.85 27.58
C GLU A 123 40.52 9.09 29.05
N LYS A 124 39.62 8.59 29.90
CA LYS A 124 39.78 8.64 31.39
C LYS A 124 41.02 7.93 31.89
N LEU A 125 41.44 6.84 31.27
CA LEU A 125 42.69 6.14 31.60
C LEU A 125 43.92 6.95 31.19
N ARG A 126 43.92 7.57 30.00
CA ARG A 126 44.99 8.47 29.53
C ARG A 126 45.14 9.68 30.43
N GLN A 127 44.07 10.25 30.97
CA GLN A 127 44.11 11.36 31.90
C GLN A 127 44.66 11.00 33.29
N LYS A 128 44.40 9.74 33.76
CA LYS A 128 44.88 9.28 35.07
C LYS A 128 46.36 8.88 35.09
N SER A 129 46.92 8.45 33.96
CA SER A 129 48.32 7.98 33.90
C SER A 129 48.98 8.42 32.56
N PRO A 130 49.24 9.73 32.40
CA PRO A 130 49.77 10.26 31.13
C PRO A 130 51.18 9.75 30.81
N SER A 131 51.97 9.33 31.80
CA SER A 131 53.38 8.95 31.66
C SER A 131 53.62 7.45 31.44
N ASP A 132 52.63 6.61 31.64
CA ASP A 132 52.81 5.17 31.59
C ASP A 132 52.31 4.59 30.25
N ARG A 133 53.12 4.80 29.20
CA ARG A 133 52.86 4.24 27.86
C ARG A 133 52.70 2.70 27.87
N ARG A 134 53.40 1.99 28.75
CA ARG A 134 53.31 0.52 28.83
C ARG A 134 51.93 0.08 29.33
N MET A 135 51.39 0.81 30.31
CA MET A 135 50.07 0.50 30.85
C MET A 135 48.94 0.81 29.87
N ILE A 136 49.09 1.85 29.06
CA ILE A 136 48.12 2.20 28.02
C ILE A 136 48.13 1.17 26.88
N VAL A 137 49.33 0.75 26.44
CA VAL A 137 49.49 -0.21 25.31
C VAL A 137 49.15 -1.67 25.74
N SER A 138 49.41 -2.05 26.98
CA SER A 138 49.11 -3.39 27.52
C SER A 138 47.67 -3.53 28.02
N PHE A 139 46.89 -2.47 28.05
CA PHE A 139 45.54 -2.48 28.56
C PHE A 139 44.56 -3.14 27.61
N PRO A 140 43.74 -4.11 28.02
CA PRO A 140 42.73 -4.74 27.17
C PRO A 140 41.74 -3.74 26.51
N GLY A 141 41.68 -2.51 27.06
CA GLY A 141 40.82 -1.43 26.56
C GLY A 141 41.20 -0.90 25.15
N GLU A 142 42.51 -0.87 24.80
CA GLU A 142 42.92 -0.37 23.49
C GLU A 142 42.51 -1.34 22.35
N THR A 143 42.68 -2.62 22.57
CA THR A 143 42.18 -3.66 21.65
C THR A 143 40.65 -3.64 21.59
N SER A 144 39.98 -3.39 22.70
CA SER A 144 38.52 -3.25 22.74
C SER A 144 38.03 -2.01 22.00
N VAL A 145 38.76 -0.88 22.10
CA VAL A 145 38.44 0.36 21.35
C VAL A 145 38.63 0.15 19.86
N GLN A 146 39.73 -0.48 19.43
CA GLN A 146 39.96 -0.79 18.01
C GLN A 146 38.86 -1.70 17.44
N ARG A 147 38.50 -2.76 18.15
CA ARG A 147 37.39 -3.65 17.76
C ARG A 147 36.07 -2.90 17.69
N ALA A 148 35.73 -2.09 18.70
CA ALA A 148 34.53 -1.30 18.71
C ALA A 148 34.48 -0.29 17.55
N SER A 149 35.60 0.34 17.20
CA SER A 149 35.69 1.26 16.08
C SER A 149 35.54 0.56 14.73
N VAL A 150 36.13 -0.61 14.54
CA VAL A 150 35.96 -1.45 13.33
C VAL A 150 34.52 -1.92 13.20
N ASP A 151 33.93 -2.41 14.29
CA ASP A 151 32.53 -2.85 14.31
C ASP A 151 31.57 -1.70 14.02
N ALA A 152 31.81 -0.51 14.56
CA ALA A 152 31.01 0.68 14.27
C ALA A 152 31.13 1.14 12.83
N SER A 153 32.33 1.14 12.23
CA SER A 153 32.53 1.46 10.81
C SER A 153 31.82 0.46 9.90
N ARG A 154 31.95 -0.83 10.16
CA ARG A 154 31.28 -1.89 9.42
C ARG A 154 29.77 -1.77 9.51
N THR A 155 29.25 -1.56 10.72
CA THR A 155 27.81 -1.40 10.94
C THR A 155 27.27 -0.14 10.29
N THR A 156 28.03 0.97 10.27
CA THR A 156 27.66 2.20 9.55
C THR A 156 27.47 1.94 8.08
N HIS A 157 28.44 1.28 7.44
CA HIS A 157 28.36 0.96 6.02
C HIS A 157 27.18 0.05 5.68
N GLN A 158 26.97 -0.99 6.48
CA GLN A 158 25.79 -1.86 6.34
C GLN A 158 24.47 -1.12 6.48
N LEU A 159 24.39 -0.15 7.41
CA LEU A 159 23.19 0.68 7.59
C LEU A 159 22.95 1.59 6.38
N GLU A 160 23.98 2.22 5.84
CA GLU A 160 23.89 3.07 4.64
C GLU A 160 23.37 2.25 3.45
N GLU A 161 23.94 1.09 3.18
CA GLU A 161 23.48 0.19 2.12
C GLU A 161 22.02 -0.26 2.31
N MET A 162 21.65 -0.57 3.53
CA MET A 162 20.28 -0.99 3.85
C MET A 162 19.28 0.15 3.62
N ILE A 163 19.60 1.37 4.05
CA ILE A 163 18.72 2.54 3.83
C ILE A 163 18.61 2.90 2.36
N ASP A 164 19.69 2.84 1.61
CA ASP A 164 19.66 3.05 0.15
C ASP A 164 18.78 2.01 -0.55
N THR A 165 18.89 0.76 -0.13
CA THR A 165 18.06 -0.33 -0.64
C THR A 165 16.59 -0.11 -0.27
N PHE A 166 16.30 0.25 0.97
CA PHE A 166 14.95 0.58 1.44
C PHE A 166 14.34 1.73 0.64
N GLN A 167 15.09 2.83 0.42
CA GLN A 167 14.62 3.98 -0.34
C GLN A 167 14.31 3.61 -1.79
N LYS A 168 15.22 2.92 -2.46
CA LYS A 168 15.03 2.48 -3.85
C LYS A 168 13.80 1.59 -3.98
N GLN A 169 13.66 0.61 -3.10
CA GLN A 169 12.54 -0.31 -3.14
C GLN A 169 11.22 0.41 -2.85
N LYS A 170 11.20 1.28 -1.83
CA LYS A 170 10.03 2.09 -1.48
C LYS A 170 9.52 2.91 -2.67
N LEU A 171 10.41 3.60 -3.38
CA LEU A 171 10.02 4.44 -4.52
C LEU A 171 9.50 3.61 -5.69
N LYS A 172 10.14 2.47 -5.99
CA LYS A 172 9.67 1.54 -7.02
C LYS A 172 8.30 0.95 -6.70
N ASP A 173 8.12 0.49 -5.47
CA ASP A 173 6.87 -0.11 -5.04
C ASP A 173 5.73 0.91 -5.03
N LEU A 174 6.00 2.13 -4.58
CA LEU A 174 5.04 3.22 -4.59
C LEU A 174 4.57 3.53 -6.02
N GLN A 175 5.51 3.68 -6.95
CA GLN A 175 5.20 3.89 -8.36
C GLN A 175 4.35 2.75 -8.91
N LYS A 176 4.74 1.49 -8.65
CA LYS A 176 4.02 0.31 -9.12
C LYS A 176 2.61 0.23 -8.55
N ILE A 177 2.45 0.41 -7.24
CA ILE A 177 1.16 0.32 -6.55
C ILE A 177 0.17 1.36 -7.12
N PHE A 178 0.58 2.60 -7.27
CA PHE A 178 -0.30 3.64 -7.82
C PHE A 178 -0.52 3.50 -9.34
N SER A 179 0.45 3.01 -10.10
CA SER A 179 0.24 2.65 -11.50
C SER A 179 -0.77 1.50 -11.63
N ASP A 180 -0.69 0.49 -10.80
CA ASP A 180 -1.66 -0.60 -10.76
C ASP A 180 -3.06 -0.08 -10.36
N PHE A 181 -3.15 0.79 -9.34
CA PHE A 181 -4.40 1.43 -8.98
C PHE A 181 -5.07 2.14 -10.16
N VAL A 182 -4.33 3.02 -10.85
CA VAL A 182 -4.85 3.76 -12.00
C VAL A 182 -5.26 2.81 -13.13
N THR A 183 -4.46 1.79 -13.41
CA THR A 183 -4.76 0.80 -14.46
C THR A 183 -6.03 0.03 -14.14
N ILE A 184 -6.21 -0.42 -12.90
CA ILE A 184 -7.42 -1.13 -12.44
C ILE A 184 -8.65 -0.24 -12.61
N GLU A 185 -8.58 1.01 -12.19
CA GLU A 185 -9.68 1.98 -12.32
C GLU A 185 -9.98 2.28 -13.80
N MET A 186 -8.97 2.48 -14.63
CA MET A 186 -9.15 2.73 -16.08
C MET A 186 -9.84 1.56 -16.77
N VAL A 187 -9.42 0.32 -16.49
CA VAL A 187 -10.02 -0.88 -17.08
C VAL A 187 -11.49 -1.01 -16.69
N PHE A 188 -11.79 -0.82 -15.40
CA PHE A 188 -13.17 -0.85 -14.92
C PHE A 188 -14.03 0.22 -15.62
N HIS A 189 -13.61 1.48 -15.61
CA HIS A 189 -14.39 2.58 -16.18
C HIS A 189 -14.56 2.46 -17.69
N ALA A 190 -13.56 1.98 -18.42
CA ALA A 190 -13.66 1.72 -19.86
C ALA A 190 -14.72 0.65 -20.16
N LYS A 191 -14.71 -0.46 -19.43
CA LYS A 191 -15.73 -1.52 -19.55
C LYS A 191 -17.11 -1.04 -19.11
N ALA A 192 -17.19 -0.24 -18.07
CA ALA A 192 -18.44 0.35 -17.62
C ALA A 192 -19.07 1.25 -18.70
N VAL A 193 -18.29 2.12 -19.33
CA VAL A 193 -18.77 2.97 -20.44
C VAL A 193 -19.30 2.13 -21.60
N GLU A 194 -18.61 1.07 -21.98
CA GLU A 194 -19.06 0.15 -23.03
C GLU A 194 -20.44 -0.46 -22.71
N VAL A 195 -20.60 -0.99 -21.51
CA VAL A 195 -21.85 -1.64 -21.08
C VAL A 195 -22.97 -0.63 -20.84
N TYR A 196 -22.69 0.51 -20.21
CA TYR A 196 -23.69 1.57 -20.02
C TYR A 196 -24.16 2.17 -21.35
N SER A 197 -23.31 2.24 -22.36
CA SER A 197 -23.71 2.66 -23.70
C SER A 197 -24.72 1.69 -24.33
N SER A 198 -24.52 0.38 -24.14
CA SER A 198 -25.50 -0.65 -24.52
C SER A 198 -26.80 -0.49 -23.76
N ALA A 199 -26.74 -0.34 -22.45
CA ALA A 199 -27.92 -0.16 -21.60
C ALA A 199 -28.72 1.10 -21.98
N PHE A 200 -28.03 2.19 -22.31
CA PHE A 200 -28.68 3.42 -22.81
C PHE A 200 -29.44 3.16 -24.11
N GLN A 201 -28.84 2.45 -25.06
CA GLN A 201 -29.50 2.11 -26.34
C GLN A 201 -30.70 1.21 -26.13
N ILE A 202 -30.66 0.28 -25.21
CA ILE A 202 -31.80 -0.59 -24.85
C ILE A 202 -32.99 0.26 -24.38
N LEU A 203 -32.73 1.25 -23.50
CA LEU A 203 -33.79 2.13 -23.00
C LEU A 203 -34.34 3.05 -24.08
N GLU A 204 -33.48 3.62 -24.95
CA GLU A 204 -33.88 4.48 -26.03
C GLU A 204 -34.68 3.76 -27.16
N SER A 205 -34.47 2.47 -27.28
CA SER A 205 -35.19 1.65 -28.29
C SER A 205 -36.54 1.13 -27.80
N TYR A 206 -36.98 1.46 -26.60
CA TYR A 206 -38.27 1.08 -26.06
C TYR A 206 -39.42 1.70 -26.87
N ASP A 207 -40.34 0.87 -27.31
CA ASP A 207 -41.51 1.27 -28.10
C ASP A 207 -42.75 1.34 -27.20
N LEU A 208 -43.06 2.53 -26.72
CA LEU A 208 -44.21 2.81 -25.86
C LEU A 208 -45.54 2.51 -26.56
N GLU A 209 -45.67 2.88 -27.83
CA GLU A 209 -46.94 2.75 -28.59
C GLU A 209 -47.27 1.26 -28.74
N ARG A 210 -46.30 0.45 -29.12
CA ARG A 210 -46.46 -1.00 -29.25
C ARG A 210 -46.82 -1.65 -27.94
N ASP A 211 -46.27 -1.20 -26.83
CA ASP A 211 -46.57 -1.76 -25.50
C ASP A 211 -47.98 -1.41 -25.04
N LEU A 212 -48.46 -0.22 -25.42
CA LEU A 212 -49.85 0.23 -25.11
C LEU A 212 -50.90 -0.46 -25.99
N GLU A 213 -50.58 -0.91 -27.18
CA GLU A 213 -51.51 -1.67 -28.04
C GLU A 213 -51.96 -3.00 -27.42
N VAL A 214 -51.19 -3.52 -26.48
CA VAL A 214 -51.48 -4.78 -25.76
C VAL A 214 -52.57 -4.59 -24.69
N PHE A 215 -52.93 -3.35 -24.31
CA PHE A 215 -54.02 -3.02 -23.45
C PHE A 215 -55.34 -2.87 -24.29
N PRO A 216 -56.25 -3.84 -24.31
CA PRO A 216 -57.56 -3.60 -24.88
C PRO A 216 -58.24 -2.49 -24.06
N ALA A 217 -58.77 -1.48 -24.75
CA ALA A 217 -59.58 -0.37 -24.21
C ALA A 217 -60.83 -0.94 -23.52
#